data_64a5ed0b588fd5ad2e355c3695a0456c
#
_entry.id   64a5ed0b588fd5ad2e355c3695a0456c
#
_cell.length_a   1.000
_cell.length_b   1.000
_cell.length_c   1.000
_cell.angle_alpha   90.00
_cell.angle_beta   90.00
_cell.angle_gamma   90.00
#
_symmetry.space_group_name_H-M   'P 1'
#
loop_
_entity.id
_entity.type
_entity.pdbx_description
1 polymer ?
#
loop_
_entity_poly.entity_id
_entity_poly.type
_entity_poly.pdbx_seq_one_letter_code
_entity_poly.pdbx_strand_id
1 'polypeptide(L)'
;MRYWISLFFIVYSAFSLADDKTTLYDFRYWSAPDHTRIVIDKEEDTLFNIKSFDDYLVISFDDAEVLSETFSNLFFKDSRIKKVRIKRDKETIKLIVHINNKFSTKYFTLKPNAKYKYHRLVVDVIDSELKITKKITKPEVVTPIQNQKIILVDAGHGGKDHGAKSASGIKEKDVNIKIAKHVKTILVNRFKYRVVMTRKDDT
;
A
#
# COMPACT_ATOMS: atom_id res chain seq x y z
N MET A 1 -40.86 -17.07 -69.43
CA MET A 1 -39.95 -16.11 -68.73
C MET A 1 -40.08 -16.33 -67.23
N ARG A 2 -39.04 -16.93 -66.60
CA ARG A 2 -39.04 -17.25 -65.17
C ARG A 2 -38.08 -16.26 -64.47
N TYR A 3 -38.63 -15.33 -63.70
CA TYR A 3 -37.87 -14.39 -62.95
C TYR A 3 -37.39 -15.06 -61.59
N TRP A 4 -36.07 -15.22 -61.41
CA TRP A 4 -35.47 -15.59 -60.20
C TRP A 4 -35.24 -14.33 -59.35
N ILE A 5 -35.99 -14.21 -58.26
CA ILE A 5 -35.76 -13.17 -57.23
C ILE A 5 -34.76 -13.74 -56.25
N SER A 6 -33.50 -13.30 -56.33
CA SER A 6 -32.49 -13.58 -55.32
C SER A 6 -32.73 -12.70 -54.11
N LEU A 7 -33.21 -13.33 -53.03
CA LEU A 7 -33.37 -12.67 -51.73
C LEU A 7 -32.01 -12.59 -51.04
N PHE A 8 -31.41 -11.37 -51.03
CA PHE A 8 -30.16 -11.10 -50.36
C PHE A 8 -30.46 -10.89 -48.89
N PHE A 9 -30.19 -11.90 -48.03
CA PHE A 9 -30.26 -11.79 -46.58
C PHE A 9 -29.02 -11.02 -46.11
N ILE A 10 -29.16 -9.73 -45.79
CA ILE A 10 -28.15 -8.95 -45.07
C ILE A 10 -28.24 -9.34 -43.61
N VAL A 11 -27.34 -10.22 -43.16
CA VAL A 11 -27.13 -10.50 -41.73
C VAL A 11 -26.42 -9.30 -41.13
N TYR A 12 -27.19 -8.42 -40.49
CA TYR A 12 -26.63 -7.40 -39.60
C TYR A 12 -26.15 -8.12 -38.36
N SER A 13 -24.87 -8.47 -38.33
CA SER A 13 -24.21 -8.83 -37.06
C SER A 13 -24.13 -7.57 -36.22
N ALA A 14 -25.07 -7.44 -35.27
CA ALA A 14 -24.96 -6.46 -34.20
C ALA A 14 -23.70 -6.84 -33.39
N PHE A 15 -22.60 -6.15 -33.68
CA PHE A 15 -21.44 -6.13 -32.83
C PHE A 15 -21.91 -5.43 -31.56
N SER A 16 -22.32 -6.22 -30.55
CA SER A 16 -22.50 -5.75 -29.20
C SER A 16 -21.11 -5.32 -28.73
N LEU A 17 -20.85 -4.02 -28.71
CA LEU A 17 -19.74 -3.48 -27.92
C LEU A 17 -20.11 -3.80 -26.49
N ALA A 18 -19.60 -4.91 -25.97
CA ALA A 18 -19.59 -5.14 -24.54
C ALA A 18 -18.84 -3.96 -23.94
N ASP A 19 -19.55 -3.19 -23.12
CA ASP A 19 -18.98 -2.14 -22.29
C ASP A 19 -18.17 -2.87 -21.21
N ASP A 20 -16.92 -3.23 -21.53
CA ASP A 20 -16.04 -4.02 -20.68
C ASP A 20 -15.48 -3.11 -19.57
N LYS A 21 -16.37 -2.78 -18.61
CA LYS A 21 -15.95 -2.08 -17.40
C LYS A 21 -15.03 -2.98 -16.60
N THR A 22 -13.90 -2.42 -16.21
CA THR A 22 -12.95 -3.12 -15.35
C THR A 22 -13.45 -3.17 -13.91
N THR A 23 -13.17 -4.25 -13.22
CA THR A 23 -13.71 -4.50 -11.87
C THR A 23 -12.71 -4.18 -10.77
N LEU A 24 -13.16 -3.39 -9.77
CA LEU A 24 -12.48 -3.21 -8.50
C LEU A 24 -13.09 -4.19 -7.49
N TYR A 25 -12.29 -5.16 -7.05
CA TYR A 25 -12.78 -6.29 -6.24
C TYR A 25 -12.80 -6.01 -4.76
N ASP A 26 -11.75 -5.37 -4.21
CA ASP A 26 -11.63 -5.16 -2.78
C ASP A 26 -10.75 -3.95 -2.45
N PHE A 27 -11.00 -3.37 -1.27
CA PHE A 27 -10.24 -2.27 -0.72
C PHE A 27 -9.79 -2.63 0.70
N ARG A 28 -8.49 -2.52 0.93
CA ARG A 28 -7.89 -2.77 2.25
C ARG A 28 -6.88 -1.70 2.58
N TYR A 29 -6.66 -1.48 3.86
CA TYR A 29 -5.56 -0.63 4.30
C TYR A 29 -4.82 -1.25 5.48
N TRP A 30 -3.61 -0.81 5.67
CA TRP A 30 -2.77 -1.21 6.79
C TRP A 30 -1.90 -0.05 7.23
N SER A 31 -1.89 0.24 8.54
CA SER A 31 -1.13 1.31 9.18
C SER A 31 0.21 0.77 9.63
N ALA A 32 1.30 1.29 9.06
CA ALA A 32 2.66 1.09 9.51
C ALA A 32 3.17 2.33 10.26
N PRO A 33 4.27 2.22 11.01
CA PRO A 33 4.81 3.35 11.75
C PRO A 33 5.18 4.55 10.88
N ASP A 34 5.65 4.30 9.66
CA ASP A 34 6.20 5.29 8.72
C ASP A 34 5.31 5.57 7.50
N HIS A 35 4.29 4.73 7.28
CA HIS A 35 3.35 4.91 6.17
C HIS A 35 2.01 4.25 6.46
N THR A 36 1.00 4.65 5.71
CA THR A 36 -0.25 3.91 5.59
C THR A 36 -0.34 3.35 4.19
N ARG A 37 -0.49 2.03 4.11
CA ARG A 37 -0.63 1.31 2.85
C ARG A 37 -2.08 1.09 2.51
N ILE A 38 -2.48 1.53 1.34
CA ILE A 38 -3.77 1.26 0.71
C ILE A 38 -3.55 0.20 -0.36
N VAL A 39 -4.40 -0.83 -0.39
CA VAL A 39 -4.37 -1.89 -1.39
C VAL A 39 -5.74 -2.01 -2.03
N ILE A 40 -5.78 -1.92 -3.34
CA ILE A 40 -6.98 -2.05 -4.15
C ILE A 40 -6.79 -3.25 -5.07
N ASP A 41 -7.64 -4.26 -4.89
CA ASP A 41 -7.69 -5.42 -5.77
C ASP A 41 -8.46 -5.04 -7.03
N LYS A 42 -7.86 -5.26 -8.19
CA LYS A 42 -8.38 -4.81 -9.49
C LYS A 42 -8.14 -5.86 -10.58
N GLU A 43 -8.82 -5.72 -11.70
CA GLU A 43 -8.47 -6.42 -12.93
C GLU A 43 -7.10 -5.99 -13.48
N GLU A 44 -6.50 -6.83 -14.33
CA GLU A 44 -5.15 -6.58 -14.87
C GLU A 44 -5.08 -5.25 -15.59
N ASP A 45 -5.99 -5.03 -16.53
CA ASP A 45 -5.99 -3.90 -17.47
C ASP A 45 -6.66 -2.64 -16.93
N THR A 46 -7.09 -2.63 -15.66
CA THR A 46 -7.70 -1.44 -15.05
C THR A 46 -6.77 -0.25 -15.11
N LEU A 47 -7.13 0.76 -15.88
CA LEU A 47 -6.42 2.02 -15.94
C LEU A 47 -6.65 2.83 -14.65
N PHE A 48 -5.61 3.46 -14.14
CA PHE A 48 -5.71 4.32 -12.98
C PHE A 48 -4.82 5.55 -13.10
N ASN A 49 -5.20 6.60 -12.40
CA ASN A 49 -4.41 7.81 -12.27
C ASN A 49 -4.35 8.22 -10.79
N ILE A 50 -3.19 8.71 -10.34
CA ILE A 50 -2.97 9.15 -8.97
C ILE A 50 -2.50 10.59 -8.97
N LYS A 51 -3.26 11.47 -8.31
CA LYS A 51 -2.91 12.89 -8.13
C LYS A 51 -2.85 13.22 -6.65
N SER A 52 -1.72 13.78 -6.22
CA SER A 52 -1.51 14.26 -4.85
C SER A 52 -1.70 15.77 -4.80
N PHE A 53 -2.39 16.24 -3.77
CA PHE A 53 -2.62 17.62 -3.40
C PHE A 53 -2.05 17.85 -1.99
N ASP A 54 -2.16 19.03 -1.44
CA ASP A 54 -1.52 19.35 -0.15
C ASP A 54 -2.06 18.52 1.02
N ASP A 55 -3.38 18.27 1.06
CA ASP A 55 -4.09 17.60 2.15
C ASP A 55 -4.94 16.41 1.70
N TYR A 56 -4.89 16.02 0.43
CA TYR A 56 -5.60 14.86 -0.06
C TYR A 56 -4.95 14.24 -1.30
N LEU A 57 -5.26 12.97 -1.51
CA LEU A 57 -4.85 12.15 -2.64
C LEU A 57 -6.10 11.73 -3.40
N VAL A 58 -6.07 11.77 -4.73
CA VAL A 58 -7.11 11.24 -5.59
C VAL A 58 -6.56 10.04 -6.38
N ILE A 59 -7.21 8.89 -6.22
CA ILE A 59 -6.97 7.71 -7.04
C ILE A 59 -8.21 7.56 -7.93
N SER A 60 -8.05 7.68 -9.22
CA SER A 60 -9.15 7.54 -10.20
C SER A 60 -8.95 6.30 -11.05
N PHE A 61 -10.06 5.64 -11.36
CA PHE A 61 -10.15 4.49 -12.23
C PHE A 61 -11.18 4.82 -13.31
N ASP A 62 -10.77 4.80 -14.56
CA ASP A 62 -11.65 5.05 -15.69
C ASP A 62 -12.26 3.72 -16.14
N ASP A 63 -13.49 3.77 -16.64
CA ASP A 63 -14.29 2.62 -17.08
C ASP A 63 -14.30 1.48 -16.04
N ALA A 64 -14.57 1.85 -14.77
CA ALA A 64 -14.49 0.93 -13.67
C ALA A 64 -15.78 0.82 -12.87
N GLU A 65 -16.04 -0.38 -12.37
CA GLU A 65 -17.11 -0.65 -11.42
C GLU A 65 -16.56 -1.24 -10.10
N VAL A 66 -17.34 -1.14 -9.06
CA VAL A 66 -17.00 -1.63 -7.73
C VAL A 66 -17.88 -2.81 -7.37
N LEU A 67 -17.26 -3.96 -7.12
CA LEU A 67 -17.97 -5.19 -6.78
C LEU A 67 -18.19 -5.36 -5.28
N SER A 68 -17.31 -4.84 -4.44
CA SER A 68 -17.30 -5.11 -3.00
C SER A 68 -17.96 -4.00 -2.18
N GLU A 69 -18.71 -4.40 -1.15
CA GLU A 69 -19.26 -3.50 -0.13
C GLU A 69 -18.16 -2.81 0.71
N THR A 70 -16.93 -3.33 0.69
CA THR A 70 -15.78 -2.71 1.38
C THR A 70 -15.52 -1.28 0.90
N PHE A 71 -15.91 -0.97 -0.33
CA PHE A 71 -15.86 0.39 -0.87
C PHE A 71 -16.99 1.29 -0.36
N SER A 72 -18.05 0.76 0.19
CA SER A 72 -19.21 1.53 0.69
C SER A 72 -19.02 2.00 2.14
N ASN A 73 -18.26 1.25 2.94
CA ASN A 73 -18.05 1.47 4.37
C ASN A 73 -16.58 1.64 4.71
N LEU A 74 -15.94 2.67 4.11
CA LEU A 74 -14.54 2.98 4.34
C LEU A 74 -14.34 3.69 5.69
N PHE A 75 -14.21 2.90 6.74
CA PHE A 75 -13.86 3.40 8.06
C PHE A 75 -12.35 3.22 8.32
N PHE A 76 -11.66 4.33 8.58
CA PHE A 76 -10.23 4.33 8.86
C PHE A 76 -9.98 4.65 10.33
N LYS A 77 -9.29 3.76 11.01
CA LYS A 77 -8.67 4.03 12.31
C LYS A 77 -7.17 4.23 12.09
N ASP A 78 -6.82 5.38 11.53
CA ASP A 78 -5.46 5.69 11.10
C ASP A 78 -5.09 7.13 11.46
N SER A 79 -3.85 7.37 11.88
CA SER A 79 -3.40 8.70 12.28
C SER A 79 -3.12 9.63 11.09
N ARG A 80 -2.85 9.08 9.89
CA ARG A 80 -2.54 9.82 8.67
C ARG A 80 -3.76 10.08 7.82
N ILE A 81 -4.66 9.07 7.74
CA ILE A 81 -5.87 9.18 6.91
C ILE A 81 -7.02 9.72 7.75
N LYS A 82 -7.48 10.91 7.41
CA LYS A 82 -8.63 11.55 8.06
C LYS A 82 -9.95 10.91 7.65
N LYS A 83 -10.13 10.69 6.35
CA LYS A 83 -11.29 10.02 5.76
C LYS A 83 -11.03 9.64 4.32
N VAL A 84 -11.78 8.68 3.81
CA VAL A 84 -11.83 8.35 2.39
C VAL A 84 -13.26 8.55 1.90
N ARG A 85 -13.39 9.11 0.71
CA ARG A 85 -14.66 9.29 0.02
C ARG A 85 -14.57 8.64 -1.35
N ILE A 86 -15.63 7.95 -1.74
CA ILE A 86 -15.80 7.46 -3.10
C ILE A 86 -16.73 8.39 -3.84
N LYS A 87 -16.30 8.85 -4.99
CA LYS A 87 -17.12 9.57 -5.96
C LYS A 87 -17.26 8.72 -7.22
N ARG A 88 -18.47 8.53 -7.66
CA ARG A 88 -18.77 7.93 -8.97
C ARG A 88 -19.19 9.06 -9.89
N ASP A 89 -18.49 9.21 -10.98
CA ASP A 89 -18.73 10.23 -11.98
C ASP A 89 -18.80 9.55 -13.36
N LYS A 90 -20.02 9.31 -13.84
CA LYS A 90 -20.28 8.48 -15.04
C LYS A 90 -19.62 7.10 -14.87
N GLU A 91 -18.56 6.86 -15.61
CA GLU A 91 -17.81 5.60 -15.66
C GLU A 91 -16.51 5.65 -14.85
N THR A 92 -16.20 6.80 -14.25
CA THR A 92 -14.98 6.97 -13.44
C THR A 92 -15.28 6.79 -11.95
N ILE A 93 -14.53 5.92 -11.29
CA ILE A 93 -14.51 5.77 -9.83
C ILE A 93 -13.35 6.60 -9.27
N LYS A 94 -13.64 7.53 -8.35
CA LYS A 94 -12.63 8.36 -7.69
C LYS A 94 -12.61 8.09 -6.19
N LEU A 95 -11.47 7.64 -5.68
CA LEU A 95 -11.18 7.53 -4.26
C LEU A 95 -10.46 8.81 -3.82
N ILE A 96 -11.09 9.61 -2.97
CA ILE A 96 -10.53 10.84 -2.42
C ILE A 96 -10.11 10.55 -0.99
N VAL A 97 -8.81 10.46 -0.77
CA VAL A 97 -8.19 10.15 0.52
C VAL A 97 -7.72 11.45 1.16
N HIS A 98 -8.42 11.93 2.19
CA HIS A 98 -8.01 13.10 2.97
C HIS A 98 -6.96 12.71 4.00
N ILE A 99 -5.89 13.49 4.09
CA ILE A 99 -4.70 13.18 4.89
C ILE A 99 -4.51 14.30 5.93
N ASN A 100 -4.05 13.93 7.13
CA ASN A 100 -3.94 14.86 8.26
C ASN A 100 -2.70 15.75 8.19
N ASN A 101 -1.59 15.25 7.63
CA ASN A 101 -0.28 15.89 7.65
C ASN A 101 0.28 16.03 6.24
N LYS A 102 1.36 16.77 6.08
CA LYS A 102 2.12 16.77 4.82
C LYS A 102 2.60 15.35 4.52
N PHE A 103 2.41 14.92 3.30
CA PHE A 103 2.69 13.55 2.88
C PHE A 103 3.40 13.48 1.54
N SER A 104 3.94 12.32 1.26
CA SER A 104 4.36 11.91 -0.08
C SER A 104 3.78 10.54 -0.38
N THR A 105 3.63 10.22 -1.65
CA THR A 105 3.08 8.94 -2.08
C THR A 105 4.10 8.12 -2.86
N LYS A 106 4.03 6.80 -2.68
CA LYS A 106 4.63 5.83 -3.59
C LYS A 106 3.54 4.85 -3.99
N TYR A 107 3.56 4.41 -5.23
CA TYR A 107 2.60 3.40 -5.69
C TYR A 107 3.27 2.43 -6.65
N PHE A 108 2.73 1.23 -6.71
CA PHE A 108 3.15 0.15 -7.59
C PHE A 108 2.04 -0.88 -7.74
N THR A 109 2.14 -1.71 -8.76
CA THR A 109 1.21 -2.82 -8.99
C THR A 109 1.85 -4.15 -8.63
N LEU A 110 1.02 -5.09 -8.17
CA LEU A 110 1.41 -6.46 -7.87
C LEU A 110 0.54 -7.42 -8.66
N LYS A 111 1.18 -8.44 -9.24
CA LYS A 111 0.50 -9.54 -9.92
C LYS A 111 -0.16 -10.50 -8.93
N PRO A 112 -1.14 -11.29 -9.36
CA PRO A 112 -1.67 -12.42 -8.59
C PRO A 112 -0.57 -13.38 -8.13
N ASN A 113 -0.82 -14.08 -7.03
CA ASN A 113 0.06 -15.14 -6.53
C ASN A 113 -0.76 -16.18 -5.76
N ALA A 114 -0.14 -17.21 -5.20
CA ALA A 114 -0.82 -18.28 -4.47
C ALA A 114 -1.74 -17.80 -3.32
N LYS A 115 -1.46 -16.64 -2.74
CA LYS A 115 -2.24 -16.07 -1.62
C LYS A 115 -3.30 -15.06 -2.08
N TYR A 116 -3.06 -14.34 -3.19
CA TYR A 116 -3.90 -13.24 -3.66
C TYR A 116 -4.31 -13.47 -5.12
N LYS A 117 -5.60 -13.59 -5.34
CA LYS A 117 -6.21 -13.96 -6.62
C LYS A 117 -6.11 -12.86 -7.68
N TYR A 118 -6.18 -11.58 -7.26
CA TYR A 118 -6.31 -10.44 -8.17
C TYR A 118 -5.01 -9.63 -8.30
N HIS A 119 -4.90 -8.86 -9.37
CA HIS A 119 -3.92 -7.79 -9.46
C HIS A 119 -4.20 -6.74 -8.39
N ARG A 120 -3.19 -6.05 -7.92
CA ARG A 120 -3.32 -5.10 -6.81
C ARG A 120 -2.62 -3.80 -7.15
N LEU A 121 -3.32 -2.69 -6.97
CA LEU A 121 -2.70 -1.39 -6.85
C LEU A 121 -2.37 -1.16 -5.38
N VAL A 122 -1.11 -0.88 -5.10
CA VAL A 122 -0.60 -0.56 -3.76
C VAL A 122 -0.21 0.91 -3.74
N VAL A 123 -0.73 1.66 -2.77
CA VAL A 123 -0.42 3.09 -2.58
C VAL A 123 0.01 3.30 -1.14
N ASP A 124 1.25 3.75 -0.95
CA ASP A 124 1.81 4.10 0.34
C ASP A 124 1.70 5.63 0.55
N VAL A 125 1.01 6.02 1.60
CA VAL A 125 0.95 7.40 2.11
C VAL A 125 2.01 7.53 3.20
N ILE A 126 3.04 8.31 2.94
CA ILE A 126 4.24 8.41 3.77
C ILE A 126 4.30 9.81 4.38
N ASP A 127 4.53 9.92 5.69
CA ASP A 127 4.71 11.21 6.35
C ASP A 127 5.92 11.95 5.76
N SER A 128 5.68 13.15 5.21
CA SER A 128 6.76 13.95 4.61
C SER A 128 7.74 14.49 5.67
N GLU A 129 7.29 14.67 6.90
CA GLU A 129 8.15 15.12 7.99
C GLU A 129 9.23 14.09 8.36
N LEU A 130 9.00 12.79 8.04
CA LEU A 130 10.00 11.74 8.25
C LEU A 130 11.13 11.75 7.20
N LYS A 131 11.00 12.51 6.11
CA LYS A 131 12.03 12.62 5.05
C LYS A 131 13.17 13.60 5.37
N ILE A 132 13.04 14.44 6.39
CA ILE A 132 14.01 15.52 6.67
C ILE A 132 15.31 15.02 7.33
N THR A 133 15.48 13.75 7.61
CA THR A 133 16.68 13.22 8.27
C THR A 133 17.59 12.37 7.38
N LYS A 134 17.61 12.61 6.05
CA LYS A 134 18.70 12.11 5.19
C LYS A 134 19.41 13.24 4.42
N LYS A 135 19.61 14.37 5.05
CA LYS A 135 20.70 15.25 4.68
C LYS A 135 21.87 14.83 5.56
N ILE A 136 22.87 14.20 4.96
CA ILE A 136 24.18 13.99 5.57
C ILE A 136 24.76 15.39 5.78
N THR A 137 24.46 16.01 6.90
CA THR A 137 25.21 17.12 7.44
C THR A 137 26.32 16.51 8.30
N LYS A 138 27.54 17.06 8.15
CA LYS A 138 28.72 16.84 8.99
C LYS A 138 28.33 16.54 10.43
N PRO A 139 29.08 15.71 11.17
CA PRO A 139 28.78 15.42 12.55
C PRO A 139 28.74 16.71 13.36
N GLU A 140 27.54 17.20 13.61
CA GLU A 140 27.32 18.24 14.62
C GLU A 140 27.59 17.56 15.97
N VAL A 141 28.47 18.17 16.73
CA VAL A 141 28.82 17.73 18.10
C VAL A 141 27.53 17.73 18.90
N VAL A 142 26.96 16.53 19.08
CA VAL A 142 25.76 16.36 19.88
C VAL A 142 26.15 16.57 21.34
N THR A 143 25.81 17.73 21.88
CA THR A 143 25.81 17.93 23.34
C THR A 143 24.96 16.82 23.97
N PRO A 144 25.47 16.12 24.98
CA PRO A 144 24.71 15.04 25.61
C PRO A 144 23.47 15.62 26.27
N ILE A 145 22.28 15.29 25.73
CA ILE A 145 21.01 15.58 26.39
C ILE A 145 20.94 14.65 27.60
N GLN A 146 21.29 15.19 28.75
CA GLN A 146 21.10 14.51 30.05
C GLN A 146 19.61 14.24 30.22
N ASN A 147 19.23 12.94 30.32
CA ASN A 147 17.92 12.36 30.63
C ASN A 147 17.13 11.68 29.48
N GLN A 148 17.74 11.33 28.36
CA GLN A 148 17.04 10.45 27.42
C GLN A 148 16.99 9.02 27.99
N LYS A 149 15.76 8.46 28.12
CA LYS A 149 15.58 7.03 28.44
C LYS A 149 16.24 6.18 27.37
N ILE A 150 17.09 5.26 27.80
CA ILE A 150 17.74 4.27 26.92
C ILE A 150 16.90 3.00 26.96
N ILE A 151 16.52 2.51 25.79
CA ILE A 151 15.80 1.25 25.64
C ILE A 151 16.74 0.26 24.98
N LEU A 152 16.93 -0.89 25.63
CA LEU A 152 17.63 -2.03 25.04
C LEU A 152 16.60 -2.91 24.33
N VAL A 153 16.85 -3.20 23.06
CA VAL A 153 16.06 -4.16 22.26
C VAL A 153 16.93 -5.37 22.00
N ASP A 154 16.50 -6.50 22.54
CA ASP A 154 17.16 -7.78 22.34
C ASP A 154 16.50 -8.54 21.19
N ALA A 155 17.30 -8.94 20.20
CA ALA A 155 16.86 -9.76 19.09
C ALA A 155 17.31 -11.21 19.34
N GLY A 156 16.47 -11.99 20.03
CA GLY A 156 16.77 -13.38 20.39
C GLY A 156 17.25 -14.23 19.23
N HIS A 157 18.07 -15.24 19.51
CA HIS A 157 18.79 -16.08 18.57
C HIS A 157 19.81 -15.31 17.73
N GLY A 158 20.66 -16.01 16.95
CA GLY A 158 21.69 -15.40 16.09
C GLY A 158 22.87 -16.33 15.88
N GLY A 159 23.67 -16.05 14.86
CA GLY A 159 24.85 -16.85 14.53
C GLY A 159 24.52 -18.34 14.39
N LYS A 160 25.10 -19.16 15.26
CA LYS A 160 24.88 -20.63 15.28
C LYS A 160 23.53 -21.05 15.81
N ASP A 161 22.91 -20.23 16.66
CA ASP A 161 21.56 -20.47 17.18
C ASP A 161 20.49 -19.97 16.21
N HIS A 162 19.87 -20.88 15.51
CA HIS A 162 18.86 -20.54 14.53
C HIS A 162 17.46 -20.31 15.12
N GLY A 163 17.23 -20.75 16.36
CA GLY A 163 15.89 -20.89 16.91
C GLY A 163 15.05 -21.90 16.12
N ALA A 164 13.74 -21.78 16.17
CA ALA A 164 12.82 -22.60 15.40
C ALA A 164 12.98 -22.39 13.90
N LYS A 165 12.63 -23.44 13.13
CA LYS A 165 12.61 -23.39 11.65
C LYS A 165 11.23 -23.75 11.14
N SER A 166 10.64 -22.89 10.30
CA SER A 166 9.34 -23.18 9.68
C SER A 166 9.47 -24.31 8.63
N ALA A 167 8.32 -24.88 8.24
CA ALA A 167 8.26 -25.84 7.13
C ALA A 167 8.79 -25.25 5.79
N SER A 168 8.69 -23.94 5.59
CA SER A 168 9.24 -23.21 4.44
C SER A 168 10.73 -22.83 4.56
N GLY A 169 11.39 -23.26 5.64
CA GLY A 169 12.82 -23.03 5.86
C GLY A 169 13.19 -21.69 6.50
N ILE A 170 12.23 -20.85 6.86
CA ILE A 170 12.48 -19.57 7.52
C ILE A 170 12.96 -19.84 8.96
N LYS A 171 14.08 -19.23 9.35
CA LYS A 171 14.67 -19.36 10.68
C LYS A 171 14.15 -18.27 11.59
N GLU A 172 13.91 -18.59 12.86
CA GLU A 172 13.42 -17.65 13.88
C GLU A 172 14.35 -16.45 14.06
N LYS A 173 15.66 -16.67 14.08
CA LYS A 173 16.67 -15.59 14.17
C LYS A 173 16.49 -14.50 13.09
N ASP A 174 16.11 -14.89 11.86
CA ASP A 174 15.91 -13.96 10.73
C ASP A 174 14.64 -13.13 10.89
N VAL A 175 13.62 -13.71 11.52
CA VAL A 175 12.38 -13.02 11.88
C VAL A 175 12.62 -12.05 13.03
N ASN A 176 13.29 -12.53 14.09
CA ASN A 176 13.56 -11.75 15.29
C ASN A 176 14.38 -10.49 15.00
N ILE A 177 15.44 -10.59 14.19
CA ILE A 177 16.25 -9.40 13.85
C ILE A 177 15.44 -8.38 13.03
N LYS A 178 14.52 -8.84 12.14
CA LYS A 178 13.65 -7.94 11.38
C LYS A 178 12.65 -7.23 12.30
N ILE A 179 12.04 -7.96 13.23
CA ILE A 179 11.12 -7.39 14.23
C ILE A 179 11.87 -6.39 15.11
N ALA A 180 13.03 -6.74 15.64
CA ALA A 180 13.83 -5.87 16.51
C ALA A 180 14.24 -4.55 15.81
N LYS A 181 14.66 -4.63 14.55
CA LYS A 181 14.96 -3.44 13.73
C LYS A 181 13.72 -2.55 13.54
N HIS A 182 12.57 -3.17 13.37
CA HIS A 182 11.30 -2.44 13.21
C HIS A 182 10.88 -1.76 14.51
N VAL A 183 10.95 -2.46 15.63
CA VAL A 183 10.70 -1.91 16.99
C VAL A 183 11.65 -0.74 17.27
N LYS A 184 12.95 -0.88 17.00
CA LYS A 184 13.91 0.23 17.10
C LYS A 184 13.47 1.45 16.31
N THR A 185 13.06 1.25 15.05
CA THR A 185 12.63 2.34 14.17
C THR A 185 11.44 3.10 14.76
N ILE A 186 10.47 2.38 15.33
CA ILE A 186 9.31 2.98 16.00
C ILE A 186 9.75 3.78 17.22
N LEU A 187 10.55 3.18 18.10
CA LEU A 187 10.98 3.80 19.37
C LEU A 187 11.81 5.07 19.14
N VAL A 188 12.69 5.05 18.14
CA VAL A 188 13.51 6.22 17.77
C VAL A 188 12.67 7.31 17.12
N ASN A 189 11.88 6.95 16.11
CA ASN A 189 11.22 7.95 15.27
C ASN A 189 9.98 8.55 15.96
N ARG A 190 9.16 7.70 16.59
CA ARG A 190 7.90 8.14 17.19
C ARG A 190 8.06 8.64 18.62
N PHE A 191 8.89 7.97 19.42
CA PHE A 191 9.02 8.25 20.85
C PHE A 191 10.31 8.98 21.21
N LYS A 192 11.20 9.19 20.23
CA LYS A 192 12.50 9.87 20.42
C LYS A 192 13.38 9.24 21.50
N TYR A 193 13.21 7.94 21.76
CA TYR A 193 14.06 7.21 22.69
C TYR A 193 15.43 6.90 22.08
N ARG A 194 16.46 6.85 22.92
CA ARG A 194 17.75 6.27 22.56
C ARG A 194 17.62 4.74 22.61
N VAL A 195 17.81 4.07 21.47
CA VAL A 195 17.64 2.61 21.37
C VAL A 195 18.97 1.94 21.04
N VAL A 196 19.35 0.99 21.90
CA VAL A 196 20.50 0.09 21.71
C VAL A 196 19.95 -1.27 21.34
N MET A 197 20.56 -1.94 20.37
CA MET A 197 20.22 -3.32 20.01
C MET A 197 21.35 -4.23 20.43
N THR A 198 21.02 -5.43 20.95
CA THR A 198 22.00 -6.45 21.33
C THR A 198 22.78 -6.96 20.12
N ARG A 199 22.13 -7.07 18.98
CA ARG A 199 22.76 -7.38 17.68
C ARG A 199 22.13 -6.60 16.54
N LYS A 200 22.89 -6.37 15.48
CA LYS A 200 22.43 -5.61 14.29
C LYS A 200 22.37 -6.47 13.02
N ASP A 201 22.97 -7.62 13.04
CA ASP A 201 23.09 -8.61 11.97
C ASP A 201 22.96 -10.03 12.54
N ASP A 202 23.45 -11.04 11.82
CA ASP A 202 23.37 -12.45 12.18
C ASP A 202 24.56 -12.88 13.06
N THR A 203 24.88 -12.13 14.09
CA THR A 203 25.88 -12.48 15.09
C THR A 203 25.26 -12.98 16.36
#